data_b3513bb08da137c6dbe75a07b74bde4f
#
_entry.id   b3513bb08da137c6dbe75a07b74bde4f
#
_cell.length_a   1.000
_cell.length_b   1.000
_cell.length_c   1.000
_cell.angle_alpha   90.00
_cell.angle_beta   90.00
_cell.angle_gamma   90.00
#
_symmetry.space_group_name_H-M   'P 1'
#
loop_
_entity.id
_entity.type
_entity.pdbx_description
1 polymer ?
#
loop_
_entity_poly.entity_id
_entity_poly.type
_entity_poly.pdbx_seq_one_letter_code
_entity_poly.pdbx_strand_id
1 'polypeptide(L)'
;MTAATQPATPAAPNNNEPVRVNHTARNVIITIVVVAIIAVAAFFGYRAFAGANESSAKGSKGNPVKIGVVGATNPEWVKFKQDAEKAGIYVDIVDFQDYTSENPALDSGELDLNEFQHLLYLANYNVSNKKDLQPIGGTAIYPLGVYSTKVKDIKDLKQGDTVTIPNDETNQARAIGVLKAAGLVTLKGYWTAFSTPAYIDEAKSKVKVTPLKAEQVATTLKDPTIAAGVINNDYVAD
;
A
#
# COMPACT_ATOMS: atom_id res chain seq x y z
N MET A 1 -49.24 -35.82 19.28
CA MET A 1 -48.74 -34.73 18.40
C MET A 1 -47.70 -33.98 19.19
N THR A 2 -46.44 -34.27 19.00
CA THR A 2 -45.31 -33.66 19.71
C THR A 2 -44.69 -32.61 18.82
N ALA A 3 -44.74 -31.34 19.20
CA ALA A 3 -44.14 -30.24 18.50
C ALA A 3 -42.61 -30.24 18.67
N ALA A 4 -41.88 -30.29 17.58
CA ALA A 4 -40.45 -30.20 17.55
C ALA A 4 -40.00 -28.76 17.69
N THR A 5 -39.22 -28.50 18.73
CA THR A 5 -38.58 -27.17 19.01
C THR A 5 -37.36 -27.02 18.09
N GLN A 6 -37.35 -25.99 17.27
CA GLN A 6 -36.23 -25.61 16.43
C GLN A 6 -35.12 -24.99 17.26
N PRO A 7 -33.83 -25.33 17.10
CA PRO A 7 -32.76 -24.68 17.83
C PRO A 7 -32.49 -23.27 17.30
N ALA A 8 -32.29 -22.35 18.22
CA ALA A 8 -31.96 -20.94 17.94
C ALA A 8 -30.60 -20.80 17.26
N THR A 9 -30.57 -20.02 16.20
CA THR A 9 -29.34 -19.62 15.49
C THR A 9 -28.50 -18.71 16.39
N PRO A 10 -27.19 -18.94 16.54
CA PRO A 10 -26.34 -18.04 17.30
C PRO A 10 -26.22 -16.66 16.60
N ALA A 11 -26.33 -15.59 17.37
CA ALA A 11 -26.15 -14.23 16.90
C ALA A 11 -24.72 -14.01 16.41
N ALA A 12 -24.58 -13.35 15.26
CA ALA A 12 -23.30 -12.96 14.71
C ALA A 12 -22.59 -11.96 15.66
N PRO A 13 -21.25 -12.04 15.81
CA PRO A 13 -20.51 -11.12 16.65
C PRO A 13 -20.57 -9.70 16.11
N ASN A 14 -20.86 -8.76 17.02
CA ASN A 14 -20.93 -7.32 16.73
C ASN A 14 -19.51 -6.73 16.63
N ASN A 15 -19.02 -6.50 15.43
CA ASN A 15 -17.65 -6.02 15.14
C ASN A 15 -17.52 -4.48 15.13
N ASN A 16 -18.26 -3.76 15.96
CA ASN A 16 -18.22 -2.29 16.01
C ASN A 16 -17.28 -1.71 17.09
N GLU A 17 -16.31 -2.46 17.58
CA GLU A 17 -15.28 -1.86 18.44
C GLU A 17 -14.18 -1.22 17.58
N PRO A 18 -13.81 0.07 17.86
CA PRO A 18 -12.68 0.69 17.16
C PRO A 18 -11.39 -0.03 17.54
N VAL A 19 -10.63 -0.45 16.51
CA VAL A 19 -9.31 -1.08 16.69
C VAL A 19 -8.40 -0.07 17.41
N ARG A 20 -8.14 -0.29 18.70
CA ARG A 20 -7.13 0.48 19.45
C ARG A 20 -5.74 0.06 18.99
N VAL A 21 -5.13 0.88 18.15
CA VAL A 21 -3.73 0.69 17.76
C VAL A 21 -2.83 0.97 18.97
N ASN A 22 -2.24 -0.07 19.51
CA ASN A 22 -1.30 0.05 20.63
C ASN A 22 0.03 0.61 20.10
N HIS A 23 0.42 1.81 20.54
CA HIS A 23 1.67 2.46 20.16
C HIS A 23 2.91 1.61 20.47
N THR A 24 2.85 0.74 21.46
CA THR A 24 3.90 -0.23 21.76
C THR A 24 4.07 -1.26 20.63
N ALA A 25 2.98 -1.76 20.07
CA ALA A 25 3.03 -2.68 18.94
C ALA A 25 3.61 -2.00 17.67
N ARG A 26 3.26 -0.73 17.43
CA ARG A 26 3.83 0.06 16.33
C ARG A 26 5.35 0.22 16.48
N ASN A 27 5.83 0.56 17.66
CA ASN A 27 7.25 0.72 17.91
C ASN A 27 8.01 -0.62 17.81
N VAL A 28 7.40 -1.74 18.22
CA VAL A 28 7.96 -3.09 18.06
C VAL A 28 8.05 -3.48 16.59
N ILE A 29 7.03 -3.21 15.79
CA ILE A 29 7.04 -3.48 14.34
C ILE A 29 8.12 -2.64 13.65
N ILE A 30 8.22 -1.35 13.95
CA ILE A 30 9.26 -0.47 13.42
C ILE A 30 10.65 -1.01 13.78
N THR A 31 10.85 -1.46 15.03
CA THR A 31 12.13 -2.03 15.47
C THR A 31 12.46 -3.33 14.72
N ILE A 32 11.49 -4.22 14.49
CA ILE A 32 11.69 -5.48 13.76
C ILE A 32 12.05 -5.20 12.30
N VAL A 33 11.39 -4.24 11.66
CA VAL A 33 11.68 -3.82 10.29
C VAL A 33 13.09 -3.26 10.17
N VAL A 34 13.48 -2.37 11.08
CA VAL A 34 14.85 -1.82 11.15
C VAL A 34 15.87 -2.94 11.32
N VAL A 35 15.62 -3.90 12.21
CA VAL A 35 16.54 -5.04 12.44
C VAL A 35 16.62 -5.96 11.23
N ALA A 36 15.52 -6.23 10.54
CA ALA A 36 15.52 -7.08 9.34
C ALA A 36 16.30 -6.43 8.18
N ILE A 37 16.14 -5.13 7.97
CA ILE A 37 16.89 -4.39 6.93
C ILE A 37 18.37 -4.29 7.30
N ILE A 38 18.70 -4.06 8.57
CA ILE A 38 20.09 -4.09 9.06
C ILE A 38 20.72 -5.48 8.84
N ALA A 39 19.99 -6.57 9.07
CA ALA A 39 20.48 -7.92 8.86
C ALA A 39 20.75 -8.21 7.36
N VAL A 40 19.91 -7.73 6.47
CA VAL A 40 20.10 -7.85 5.01
C VAL A 40 21.30 -7.03 4.55
N ALA A 41 21.43 -5.79 5.01
CA ALA A 41 22.58 -4.95 4.70
C ALA A 41 23.89 -5.53 5.28
N ALA A 42 23.85 -6.11 6.50
CA ALA A 42 24.97 -6.82 7.10
C ALA A 42 25.34 -8.09 6.31
N PHE A 43 24.36 -8.83 5.78
CA PHE A 43 24.61 -10.00 4.94
C PHE A 43 25.29 -9.65 3.61
N PHE A 44 24.85 -8.60 2.94
CA PHE A 44 25.48 -8.09 1.71
C PHE A 44 26.83 -7.43 2.01
N GLY A 45 26.95 -6.71 3.13
CA GLY A 45 28.22 -6.14 3.62
C GLY A 45 29.26 -7.22 3.93
N TYR A 46 28.87 -8.32 4.58
CA TYR A 46 29.77 -9.44 4.90
C TYR A 46 30.30 -10.15 3.65
N ARG A 47 29.48 -10.33 2.60
CA ARG A 47 29.94 -10.89 1.32
C ARG A 47 30.91 -9.99 0.57
N ALA A 48 30.72 -8.68 0.67
CA ALA A 48 31.62 -7.69 0.07
C ALA A 48 32.95 -7.55 0.86
N PHE A 49 32.94 -7.85 2.16
CA PHE A 49 34.11 -7.72 3.05
C PHE A 49 35.26 -8.71 2.74
N ALA A 50 34.94 -9.82 2.09
CA ALA A 50 35.94 -10.88 1.79
C ALA A 50 36.93 -10.52 0.66
N GLY A 51 36.89 -9.31 0.07
CA GLY A 51 37.81 -9.00 -1.02
C GLY A 51 37.84 -7.58 -1.60
N ALA A 52 37.23 -6.58 -0.99
CA ALA A 52 37.23 -5.22 -1.55
C ALA A 52 37.62 -4.14 -0.54
N ASN A 53 38.27 -3.07 -1.02
CA ASN A 53 38.55 -1.85 -0.25
C ASN A 53 37.25 -1.33 0.39
N GLU A 54 37.30 -0.92 1.67
CA GLU A 54 36.15 -0.42 2.46
C GLU A 54 35.32 0.67 1.75
N SER A 55 35.92 1.45 0.86
CA SER A 55 35.25 2.54 0.13
C SER A 55 34.38 2.08 -1.06
N SER A 56 34.50 0.82 -1.50
CA SER A 56 33.75 0.27 -2.64
C SER A 56 32.65 -0.72 -2.21
N ALA A 57 32.65 -1.15 -0.95
CA ALA A 57 31.63 -2.06 -0.44
C ALA A 57 30.25 -1.41 -0.47
N LYS A 58 29.22 -2.17 -0.89
CA LYS A 58 27.83 -1.71 -0.87
C LYS A 58 27.41 -1.40 0.58
N GLY A 59 26.76 -0.24 0.78
CA GLY A 59 26.47 0.27 2.12
C GLY A 59 27.57 1.11 2.75
N SER A 60 28.72 1.29 2.07
CA SER A 60 29.73 2.27 2.49
C SER A 60 29.34 3.69 2.12
N LYS A 61 29.98 4.69 2.71
CA LYS A 61 29.75 6.11 2.40
C LYS A 61 29.96 6.45 0.92
N GLY A 62 30.90 5.78 0.26
CA GLY A 62 31.18 5.97 -1.17
C GLY A 62 30.29 5.14 -2.10
N ASN A 63 29.56 4.16 -1.57
CA ASN A 63 28.66 3.29 -2.33
C ASN A 63 27.43 2.92 -1.47
N PRO A 64 26.50 3.86 -1.20
CA PRO A 64 25.33 3.63 -0.38
C PRO A 64 24.39 2.59 -1.01
N VAL A 65 23.56 1.95 -0.19
CA VAL A 65 22.42 1.15 -0.66
C VAL A 65 21.33 2.11 -1.13
N LYS A 66 20.92 2.00 -2.38
CA LYS A 66 19.86 2.81 -2.96
C LYS A 66 18.51 2.13 -2.76
N ILE A 67 17.59 2.80 -2.09
CA ILE A 67 16.25 2.29 -1.79
C ILE A 67 15.22 3.23 -2.41
N GLY A 68 14.44 2.76 -3.38
CA GLY A 68 13.32 3.47 -3.97
C GLY A 68 12.11 3.42 -3.04
N VAL A 69 11.47 4.55 -2.83
CA VAL A 69 10.25 4.67 -2.00
C VAL A 69 9.33 5.75 -2.54
N VAL A 70 8.05 5.70 -2.20
CA VAL A 70 7.13 6.83 -2.38
C VAL A 70 7.06 7.61 -1.06
N GLY A 71 7.39 8.92 -1.11
CA GLY A 71 7.40 9.77 0.07
C GLY A 71 8.68 9.65 0.91
N ALA A 72 9.85 9.81 0.30
CA ALA A 72 11.17 9.74 0.97
C ALA A 72 11.34 10.72 2.14
N THR A 73 10.50 11.76 2.24
CA THR A 73 10.49 12.72 3.34
C THR A 73 9.65 12.29 4.53
N ASN A 74 8.93 11.17 4.44
CA ASN A 74 8.14 10.64 5.55
C ASN A 74 9.04 10.34 6.77
N PRO A 75 8.55 10.56 8.00
CA PRO A 75 9.35 10.46 9.22
C PRO A 75 10.04 9.09 9.40
N GLU A 76 9.42 8.00 8.94
CA GLU A 76 9.98 6.65 8.99
C GLU A 76 11.25 6.53 8.16
N TRP A 77 11.31 7.10 6.97
CA TRP A 77 12.49 7.05 6.09
C TRP A 77 13.62 7.92 6.61
N VAL A 78 13.28 9.12 7.11
CA VAL A 78 14.25 10.02 7.77
C VAL A 78 14.88 9.31 8.97
N LYS A 79 14.05 8.67 9.79
CA LYS A 79 14.52 7.93 10.98
C LYS A 79 15.34 6.70 10.60
N PHE A 80 14.88 5.93 9.61
CA PHE A 80 15.59 4.77 9.10
C PHE A 80 16.99 5.12 8.62
N LYS A 81 17.12 6.17 7.78
CA LYS A 81 18.44 6.64 7.30
C LYS A 81 19.39 6.97 8.44
N GLN A 82 18.89 7.71 9.44
CA GLN A 82 19.71 8.08 10.62
C GLN A 82 20.18 6.85 11.41
N ASP A 83 19.31 5.85 11.57
CA ASP A 83 19.66 4.66 12.34
C ASP A 83 20.58 3.71 11.57
N ALA A 84 20.42 3.60 10.25
CA ALA A 84 21.34 2.89 9.39
C ALA A 84 22.76 3.50 9.44
N GLU A 85 22.85 4.83 9.34
CA GLU A 85 24.14 5.55 9.44
C GLU A 85 24.83 5.33 10.79
N LYS A 86 24.08 5.33 11.92
CA LYS A 86 24.63 5.00 13.25
C LYS A 86 25.17 3.57 13.33
N ALA A 87 24.57 2.66 12.56
CA ALA A 87 25.04 1.28 12.43
C ALA A 87 26.20 1.11 11.43
N GLY A 88 26.69 2.20 10.83
CA GLY A 88 27.76 2.19 9.85
C GLY A 88 27.31 1.79 8.43
N ILE A 89 26.00 1.81 8.16
CA ILE A 89 25.41 1.47 6.87
C ILE A 89 24.85 2.75 6.24
N TYR A 90 25.39 3.10 5.08
CA TYR A 90 24.93 4.29 4.36
C TYR A 90 23.84 3.89 3.36
N VAL A 91 22.71 4.61 3.42
CA VAL A 91 21.57 4.43 2.53
C VAL A 91 21.27 5.72 1.78
N ASP A 92 20.86 5.58 0.54
CA ASP A 92 20.34 6.64 -0.31
C ASP A 92 18.87 6.35 -0.58
N ILE A 93 17.99 7.17 0.00
CA ILE A 93 16.55 7.03 -0.16
C ILE A 93 16.14 7.83 -1.40
N VAL A 94 15.74 7.12 -2.44
CA VAL A 94 15.36 7.70 -3.75
C VAL A 94 13.84 7.87 -3.79
N ASP A 95 13.38 9.11 -3.95
CA ASP A 95 11.96 9.45 -3.94
C ASP A 95 11.32 9.25 -5.31
N PHE A 96 10.24 8.48 -5.34
CA PHE A 96 9.39 8.29 -6.50
C PHE A 96 8.04 8.95 -6.28
N GLN A 97 7.42 9.41 -7.37
CA GLN A 97 6.13 10.11 -7.30
C GLN A 97 4.97 9.22 -7.80
N ASP A 98 5.28 8.03 -8.31
CA ASP A 98 4.32 7.07 -8.86
C ASP A 98 4.75 5.63 -8.57
N TYR A 99 3.81 4.68 -8.72
CA TYR A 99 4.07 3.25 -8.49
C TYR A 99 4.62 2.50 -9.72
N THR A 100 4.71 3.15 -10.87
CA THR A 100 5.06 2.47 -12.13
C THR A 100 6.55 2.48 -12.42
N SER A 101 7.30 3.39 -11.80
CA SER A 101 8.72 3.63 -12.09
C SER A 101 9.67 2.83 -11.22
N GLU A 102 9.27 2.44 -9.99
CA GLU A 102 10.18 1.82 -9.02
C GLU A 102 10.65 0.41 -9.37
N ASN A 103 9.73 -0.48 -9.78
CA ASN A 103 10.12 -1.83 -10.18
C ASN A 103 11.01 -1.85 -11.42
N PRO A 104 10.77 -1.06 -12.48
CA PRO A 104 11.71 -0.90 -13.58
C PRO A 104 13.09 -0.40 -13.14
N ALA A 105 13.17 0.55 -12.22
CA ALA A 105 14.44 1.08 -11.71
C ALA A 105 15.21 0.01 -10.90
N LEU A 106 14.51 -0.82 -10.12
CA LEU A 106 15.12 -1.97 -9.43
C LEU A 106 15.59 -3.04 -10.42
N ASP A 107 14.77 -3.37 -11.41
CA ASP A 107 15.09 -4.36 -12.43
C ASP A 107 16.29 -3.97 -13.30
N SER A 108 16.46 -2.68 -13.58
CA SER A 108 17.60 -2.13 -14.33
C SER A 108 18.89 -2.02 -13.50
N GLY A 109 18.82 -2.19 -12.17
CA GLY A 109 19.94 -2.00 -11.26
C GLY A 109 20.23 -0.54 -10.90
N GLU A 110 19.32 0.37 -11.19
CA GLU A 110 19.40 1.76 -10.70
C GLU A 110 19.16 1.84 -9.19
N LEU A 111 18.36 0.92 -8.66
CA LEU A 111 18.10 0.71 -7.25
C LEU A 111 18.68 -0.63 -6.81
N ASP A 112 18.98 -0.75 -5.52
CA ASP A 112 19.33 -2.01 -4.89
C ASP A 112 18.10 -2.67 -4.24
N LEU A 113 17.18 -1.86 -3.76
CA LEU A 113 15.94 -2.25 -3.09
C LEU A 113 14.82 -1.26 -3.45
N ASN A 114 13.58 -1.66 -3.28
CA ASN A 114 12.45 -0.73 -3.18
C ASN A 114 11.51 -1.11 -2.04
N GLU A 115 10.74 -0.13 -1.58
CA GLU A 115 9.68 -0.31 -0.59
C GLU A 115 8.51 0.62 -0.91
N PHE A 116 7.45 0.07 -1.51
CA PHE A 116 6.21 0.80 -1.81
C PHE A 116 5.02 -0.13 -2.04
N GLN A 117 5.25 -1.40 -2.34
CA GLN A 117 4.27 -2.28 -2.95
C GLN A 117 3.83 -3.42 -2.03
N HIS A 118 2.59 -3.84 -2.18
CA HIS A 118 2.10 -5.08 -1.60
C HIS A 118 2.39 -6.29 -2.52
N LEU A 119 2.37 -7.49 -1.95
CA LEU A 119 2.75 -8.74 -2.67
C LEU A 119 1.95 -8.98 -3.96
N LEU A 120 0.68 -8.59 -4.00
CA LEU A 120 -0.13 -8.77 -5.22
C LEU A 120 0.35 -7.85 -6.35
N TYR A 121 0.76 -6.60 -6.04
CA TYR A 121 1.33 -5.68 -7.02
C TYR A 121 2.64 -6.22 -7.58
N LEU A 122 3.53 -6.69 -6.70
CA LEU A 122 4.80 -7.31 -7.10
C LEU A 122 4.57 -8.55 -7.98
N ALA A 123 3.66 -9.44 -7.58
CA ALA A 123 3.34 -10.64 -8.37
C ALA A 123 2.80 -10.26 -9.76
N ASN A 124 1.90 -9.28 -9.83
CA ASN A 124 1.35 -8.78 -11.09
C ASN A 124 2.44 -8.18 -11.99
N TYR A 125 3.35 -7.38 -11.41
CA TYR A 125 4.50 -6.84 -12.14
C TYR A 125 5.36 -7.95 -12.72
N ASN A 126 5.76 -8.93 -11.91
CA ASN A 126 6.61 -10.04 -12.33
C ASN A 126 5.98 -10.86 -13.46
N VAL A 127 4.69 -11.21 -13.33
CA VAL A 127 3.99 -11.98 -14.37
C VAL A 127 3.86 -11.17 -15.66
N SER A 128 3.43 -9.92 -15.58
CA SER A 128 3.17 -9.06 -16.74
C SER A 128 4.47 -8.71 -17.50
N ASN A 129 5.58 -8.57 -16.79
CA ASN A 129 6.86 -8.15 -17.37
C ASN A 129 7.87 -9.31 -17.49
N LYS A 130 7.50 -10.54 -17.13
CA LYS A 130 8.38 -11.73 -17.13
C LYS A 130 9.64 -11.50 -16.30
N LYS A 131 9.45 -10.98 -15.08
CA LYS A 131 10.49 -10.69 -14.10
C LYS A 131 10.35 -11.60 -12.90
N ASP A 132 11.34 -11.57 -12.01
CA ASP A 132 11.41 -12.41 -10.82
C ASP A 132 11.89 -11.63 -9.57
N LEU A 133 11.53 -10.36 -9.46
CA LEU A 133 11.82 -9.57 -8.27
C LEU A 133 11.26 -10.28 -7.02
N GLN A 134 12.07 -10.38 -5.97
CA GLN A 134 11.75 -11.16 -4.78
C GLN A 134 11.47 -10.25 -3.58
N PRO A 135 10.40 -10.53 -2.80
CA PRO A 135 10.20 -9.86 -1.52
C PRO A 135 11.26 -10.37 -0.52
N ILE A 136 11.90 -9.44 0.18
CA ILE A 136 12.92 -9.77 1.20
C ILE A 136 12.39 -9.59 2.63
N GLY A 137 11.25 -8.95 2.79
CA GLY A 137 10.60 -8.74 4.10
C GLY A 137 9.30 -7.98 3.98
N GLY A 138 8.57 -7.93 5.08
CA GLY A 138 7.40 -7.07 5.25
C GLY A 138 7.77 -5.85 6.09
N THR A 139 7.26 -4.68 5.71
CA THR A 139 7.51 -3.40 6.39
C THR A 139 6.28 -2.95 7.17
N ALA A 140 5.19 -2.65 6.48
CA ALA A 140 3.98 -2.11 7.07
C ALA A 140 2.72 -2.66 6.38
N ILE A 141 1.57 -2.42 7.01
CA ILE A 141 0.26 -2.68 6.44
C ILE A 141 -0.46 -1.33 6.33
N TYR A 142 -0.77 -0.95 5.10
CA TYR A 142 -1.49 0.28 4.80
C TYR A 142 -2.92 -0.05 4.33
N PRO A 143 -3.95 0.27 5.15
CA PRO A 143 -5.33 0.14 4.71
C PRO A 143 -5.63 1.18 3.63
N LEU A 144 -6.43 0.80 2.65
CA LEU A 144 -6.97 1.74 1.68
C LEU A 144 -8.14 2.50 2.31
N GLY A 145 -8.08 3.83 2.30
CA GLY A 145 -9.11 4.70 2.89
C GLY A 145 -10.01 5.37 1.86
N VAL A 146 -11.23 5.71 2.28
CA VAL A 146 -12.12 6.60 1.52
C VAL A 146 -12.03 7.99 2.15
N TYR A 147 -11.67 8.97 1.35
CA TYR A 147 -11.45 10.36 1.77
C TYR A 147 -12.39 11.31 1.03
N SER A 148 -12.82 12.34 1.71
CA SER A 148 -13.66 13.39 1.14
C SER A 148 -13.40 14.74 1.82
N THR A 149 -13.47 15.82 1.04
CA THR A 149 -13.53 17.18 1.54
C THR A 149 -14.97 17.72 1.64
N LYS A 150 -15.97 16.93 1.20
CA LYS A 150 -17.37 17.36 1.04
C LYS A 150 -18.33 16.68 1.99
N VAL A 151 -18.08 15.43 2.35
CA VAL A 151 -18.91 14.65 3.26
C VAL A 151 -18.10 14.21 4.46
N LYS A 152 -18.74 14.14 5.63
CA LYS A 152 -18.09 13.72 6.87
C LYS A 152 -18.28 12.23 7.16
N ASP A 153 -19.33 11.64 6.62
CA ASP A 153 -19.64 10.21 6.75
C ASP A 153 -19.87 9.63 5.34
N ILE A 154 -19.41 8.43 5.14
CA ILE A 154 -19.60 7.67 3.87
C ILE A 154 -21.10 7.48 3.54
N LYS A 155 -21.97 7.50 4.58
CA LYS A 155 -23.42 7.43 4.43
C LYS A 155 -24.02 8.67 3.77
N ASP A 156 -23.34 9.82 3.87
CA ASP A 156 -23.79 11.10 3.30
C ASP A 156 -23.57 11.19 1.79
N LEU A 157 -22.78 10.27 1.21
CA LEU A 157 -22.67 10.15 -0.24
C LEU A 157 -24.04 9.87 -0.86
N LYS A 158 -24.35 10.55 -1.96
CA LYS A 158 -25.66 10.50 -2.63
C LYS A 158 -25.63 9.57 -3.84
N GLN A 159 -26.83 9.20 -4.30
CA GLN A 159 -26.99 8.48 -5.56
C GLN A 159 -26.39 9.27 -6.73
N GLY A 160 -25.48 8.65 -7.47
CA GLY A 160 -24.83 9.22 -8.64
C GLY A 160 -23.60 10.06 -8.35
N ASP A 161 -23.21 10.22 -7.06
CA ASP A 161 -21.94 10.85 -6.68
C ASP A 161 -20.76 10.14 -7.33
N THR A 162 -19.75 10.90 -7.76
CA THR A 162 -18.53 10.36 -8.36
C THR A 162 -17.46 10.12 -7.30
N VAL A 163 -16.90 8.91 -7.28
CA VAL A 163 -15.78 8.51 -6.44
C VAL A 163 -14.61 8.12 -7.33
N THR A 164 -13.44 8.73 -7.13
CA THR A 164 -12.22 8.40 -7.85
C THR A 164 -11.45 7.29 -7.15
N ILE A 165 -10.79 6.42 -7.93
CA ILE A 165 -10.01 5.28 -7.42
C ILE A 165 -8.70 5.13 -8.20
N PRO A 166 -7.68 4.44 -7.67
CA PRO A 166 -6.50 4.06 -8.44
C PRO A 166 -6.84 3.25 -9.68
N ASN A 167 -6.05 3.37 -10.75
CA ASN A 167 -6.28 2.68 -12.02
C ASN A 167 -5.31 1.52 -12.27
N ASP A 168 -4.27 1.35 -11.44
CA ASP A 168 -3.46 0.15 -11.52
C ASP A 168 -4.30 -1.07 -11.13
N GLU A 169 -4.06 -2.19 -11.79
CA GLU A 169 -4.94 -3.37 -11.75
C GLU A 169 -5.24 -3.84 -10.32
N THR A 170 -4.24 -3.82 -9.46
CA THR A 170 -4.34 -4.39 -8.12
C THR A 170 -4.95 -3.42 -7.12
N ASN A 171 -4.55 -2.15 -7.13
CA ASN A 171 -5.17 -1.13 -6.26
C ASN A 171 -6.57 -0.76 -6.71
N GLN A 172 -6.85 -0.79 -8.02
CA GLN A 172 -8.21 -0.64 -8.55
C GLN A 172 -9.16 -1.68 -7.97
N ALA A 173 -8.76 -2.95 -8.02
CA ALA A 173 -9.56 -4.03 -7.46
C ALA A 173 -9.74 -3.90 -5.95
N ARG A 174 -8.69 -3.50 -5.20
CA ARG A 174 -8.77 -3.20 -3.77
C ARG A 174 -9.77 -2.08 -3.48
N ALA A 175 -9.70 -0.98 -4.22
CA ALA A 175 -10.60 0.16 -4.08
C ALA A 175 -12.07 -0.24 -4.34
N ILE A 176 -12.33 -1.02 -5.39
CA ILE A 176 -13.66 -1.57 -5.67
C ILE A 176 -14.13 -2.45 -4.51
N GLY A 177 -13.25 -3.25 -3.92
CA GLY A 177 -13.53 -4.06 -2.74
C GLY A 177 -13.94 -3.21 -1.51
N VAL A 178 -13.24 -2.10 -1.27
CA VAL A 178 -13.57 -1.13 -0.22
C VAL A 178 -14.96 -0.53 -0.44
N LEU A 179 -15.24 -0.04 -1.66
CA LEU A 179 -16.53 0.56 -2.00
C LEU A 179 -17.67 -0.46 -1.92
N LYS A 180 -17.43 -1.72 -2.31
CA LYS A 180 -18.38 -2.82 -2.15
C LYS A 180 -18.67 -3.10 -0.68
N ALA A 181 -17.63 -3.20 0.17
CA ALA A 181 -17.78 -3.44 1.60
C ALA A 181 -18.56 -2.30 2.29
N ALA A 182 -18.39 -1.07 1.81
CA ALA A 182 -19.13 0.11 2.26
C ALA A 182 -20.58 0.19 1.72
N GLY A 183 -21.01 -0.75 0.88
CA GLY A 183 -22.34 -0.73 0.27
C GLY A 183 -22.55 0.36 -0.80
N LEU A 184 -21.45 0.95 -1.30
CA LEU A 184 -21.50 2.03 -2.28
C LEU A 184 -21.56 1.51 -3.72
N VAL A 185 -21.02 0.32 -3.97
CA VAL A 185 -21.10 -0.35 -5.27
C VAL A 185 -21.59 -1.78 -5.13
N THR A 186 -22.34 -2.23 -6.13
CA THR A 186 -22.78 -3.62 -6.31
C THR A 186 -22.03 -4.21 -7.51
N LEU A 187 -21.61 -5.45 -7.41
CA LEU A 187 -20.91 -6.13 -8.51
C LEU A 187 -21.86 -7.09 -9.24
N LYS A 188 -21.65 -7.27 -10.54
CA LYS A 188 -22.33 -8.24 -11.39
C LYS A 188 -21.98 -9.70 -11.06
N GLY A 189 -20.94 -9.91 -10.25
CA GLY A 189 -20.44 -11.21 -9.83
C GLY A 189 -19.62 -11.12 -8.56
N TYR A 190 -18.69 -12.05 -8.38
CA TYR A 190 -17.81 -12.04 -7.23
C TYR A 190 -16.68 -11.03 -7.41
N TRP A 191 -16.25 -10.43 -6.29
CA TRP A 191 -15.04 -9.64 -6.27
C TRP A 191 -13.81 -10.54 -6.44
N THR A 192 -12.87 -10.09 -7.24
CA THR A 192 -11.55 -10.72 -7.40
C THR A 192 -10.44 -9.68 -7.24
N ALA A 193 -9.23 -10.12 -7.03
CA ALA A 193 -8.04 -9.26 -6.92
C ALA A 193 -7.72 -8.46 -8.21
N PHE A 194 -8.45 -8.71 -9.30
CA PHE A 194 -8.35 -8.03 -10.59
C PHE A 194 -9.71 -7.49 -11.08
N SER A 195 -10.65 -7.23 -10.14
CA SER A 195 -11.92 -6.61 -10.47
C SER A 195 -11.72 -5.20 -11.02
N THR A 196 -12.35 -4.91 -12.14
CA THR A 196 -12.33 -3.60 -12.82
C THR A 196 -13.70 -2.93 -12.71
N PRO A 197 -13.86 -1.65 -13.06
CA PRO A 197 -15.18 -1.00 -13.12
C PRO A 197 -16.21 -1.71 -14.01
N ALA A 198 -15.78 -2.50 -15.00
CA ALA A 198 -16.70 -3.31 -15.82
C ALA A 198 -17.49 -4.36 -15.01
N TYR A 199 -16.97 -4.76 -13.85
CA TYR A 199 -17.66 -5.66 -12.90
C TYR A 199 -18.74 -4.94 -12.09
N ILE A 200 -18.77 -3.61 -12.07
CA ILE A 200 -19.75 -2.83 -11.30
C ILE A 200 -21.11 -2.88 -12.01
N ASP A 201 -22.16 -3.20 -11.28
CA ASP A 201 -23.54 -3.03 -11.70
C ASP A 201 -23.96 -1.58 -11.38
N GLU A 202 -23.79 -0.69 -12.34
CA GLU A 202 -24.06 0.74 -12.16
C GLU A 202 -25.51 1.03 -11.76
N ALA A 203 -26.45 0.24 -12.27
CA ALA A 203 -27.88 0.43 -11.96
C ALA A 203 -28.21 0.14 -10.48
N LYS A 204 -27.41 -0.70 -9.82
CA LYS A 204 -27.58 -1.09 -8.41
C LYS A 204 -26.56 -0.42 -7.49
N SER A 205 -25.66 0.37 -8.02
CA SER A 205 -24.62 1.06 -7.26
C SER A 205 -25.07 2.47 -6.88
N LYS A 206 -24.65 2.91 -5.67
CA LYS A 206 -24.96 4.25 -5.17
C LYS A 206 -24.09 5.31 -5.81
N VAL A 207 -22.82 4.99 -6.09
CA VAL A 207 -21.83 5.92 -6.64
C VAL A 207 -21.33 5.50 -8.00
N LYS A 208 -20.86 6.47 -8.78
CA LYS A 208 -20.10 6.25 -10.01
C LYS A 208 -18.63 6.16 -9.69
N VAL A 209 -17.89 5.28 -10.34
CA VAL A 209 -16.47 5.04 -10.08
C VAL A 209 -15.64 5.50 -11.27
N THR A 210 -14.65 6.36 -11.02
CA THR A 210 -13.74 6.88 -12.04
C THR A 210 -12.30 6.52 -11.68
N PRO A 211 -11.63 5.63 -12.45
CA PRO A 211 -10.24 5.28 -12.25
C PRO A 211 -9.30 6.39 -12.73
N LEU A 212 -8.27 6.67 -11.94
CA LEU A 212 -7.19 7.62 -12.24
C LEU A 212 -5.86 7.04 -11.73
N LYS A 213 -4.74 7.59 -12.16
CA LYS A 213 -3.46 7.26 -11.57
C LYS A 213 -3.47 7.48 -10.05
N ALA A 214 -2.87 6.58 -9.29
CA ALA A 214 -2.95 6.59 -7.82
C ALA A 214 -2.54 7.95 -7.23
N GLU A 215 -1.44 8.54 -7.74
CA GLU A 215 -0.91 9.85 -7.34
C GLU A 215 -1.86 11.03 -7.65
N GLN A 216 -2.83 10.84 -8.53
CA GLN A 216 -3.78 11.88 -8.92
C GLN A 216 -5.05 11.86 -8.08
N VAL A 217 -5.42 10.73 -7.48
CA VAL A 217 -6.71 10.56 -6.79
C VAL A 217 -6.91 11.61 -5.69
N ALA A 218 -5.91 11.83 -4.84
CA ALA A 218 -6.01 12.81 -3.74
C ALA A 218 -6.28 14.23 -4.26
N THR A 219 -5.66 14.62 -5.36
CA THR A 219 -5.80 15.98 -5.92
C THR A 219 -7.20 16.23 -6.47
N THR A 220 -7.91 15.19 -6.90
CA THR A 220 -9.29 15.30 -7.41
C THR A 220 -10.31 15.70 -6.35
N LEU A 221 -10.00 15.56 -5.05
CA LEU A 221 -10.91 15.98 -3.99
C LEU A 221 -11.16 17.50 -3.97
N LYS A 222 -10.32 18.28 -4.68
CA LYS A 222 -10.52 19.73 -4.91
C LYS A 222 -11.56 20.01 -5.99
N ASP A 223 -11.83 19.05 -6.87
CA ASP A 223 -12.84 19.18 -7.93
C ASP A 223 -14.26 19.14 -7.34
N PRO A 224 -15.12 20.16 -7.62
CA PRO A 224 -16.48 20.19 -7.10
C PRO A 224 -17.36 19.03 -7.57
N THR A 225 -17.03 18.35 -8.64
CA THR A 225 -17.79 17.21 -9.18
C THR A 225 -17.43 15.86 -8.53
N ILE A 226 -16.30 15.78 -7.84
CA ILE A 226 -15.82 14.56 -7.17
C ILE A 226 -16.26 14.59 -5.71
N ALA A 227 -17.04 13.62 -5.29
CA ALA A 227 -17.56 13.54 -3.92
C ALA A 227 -16.58 12.90 -2.94
N ALA A 228 -15.81 11.90 -3.39
CA ALA A 228 -14.82 11.20 -2.58
C ALA A 228 -13.74 10.55 -3.45
N GLY A 229 -12.66 10.09 -2.83
CA GLY A 229 -11.61 9.29 -3.46
C GLY A 229 -11.18 8.13 -2.57
N VAL A 230 -10.87 6.99 -3.17
CA VAL A 230 -10.19 5.89 -2.47
C VAL A 230 -8.69 6.07 -2.69
N ILE A 231 -7.96 6.44 -1.65
CA ILE A 231 -6.59 6.92 -1.76
C ILE A 231 -5.64 5.94 -1.08
N ASN A 232 -4.54 5.63 -1.76
CA ASN A 232 -3.42 4.90 -1.16
C ASN A 232 -2.74 5.78 -0.10
N ASN A 233 -2.27 5.16 0.98
CA ASN A 233 -1.75 5.88 2.13
C ASN A 233 -0.58 6.82 1.79
N ASP A 234 0.27 6.44 0.85
CA ASP A 234 1.43 7.24 0.42
C ASP A 234 1.06 8.61 -0.17
N TYR A 235 -0.18 8.75 -0.63
CA TYR A 235 -0.72 9.99 -1.20
C TYR A 235 -1.69 10.73 -0.29
N VAL A 236 -1.77 10.32 0.97
CA VAL A 236 -2.56 11.02 2.01
C VAL A 236 -1.60 11.95 2.76
N ALA A 237 -1.76 13.25 2.58
CA ALA A 237 -1.04 14.24 3.39
C ALA A 237 -1.56 14.21 4.83
N ASP A 238 -0.65 14.34 5.81
CA ASP A 238 -0.96 14.52 7.23
C ASP A 238 -1.68 15.85 7.51
#